data_17a6c9b5728e6ef5aa60cde9577e1dbb
#
_entry.id   17a6c9b5728e6ef5aa60cde9577e1dbb
#
_cell.length_a   1.000
_cell.length_b   1.000
_cell.length_c   1.000
_cell.angle_alpha   90.00
_cell.angle_beta   90.00
_cell.angle_gamma   90.00
#
_symmetry.space_group_name_H-M   'P 1'
#
loop_
_entity.id
_entity.type
_entity.pdbx_description
1 polymer ?
#
loop_
_entity_poly.entity_id
_entity_poly.type
_entity_poly.pdbx_seq_one_letter_code
_entity_poly.pdbx_strand_id
1 'polypeptide(L)'
;MEAEEKPNKIKRVRPETLEFIILYNQLKGRAFNGNAQLAADLGFNSASSITEIIKSRQNIDPEKLKLFKEKYGAYIDNKVYKEYSEDTTVSRVAEGIPMYEIIATASGVEVYNDINDTHSVGRMNFPGIEDCDFALPVWGHSMYPYLENGCWVALKVINDKKILPGEVYYIEWGDYRMYKRLLAGANADEVIAHSDNTSEMVGNQLKYAPFVIKIADIKKLCLVKDIHKKHNH
;
A
#
# COMPACT_ATOMS: atom_id res chain seq x y z
N MET A 1 -36.27 15.67 -19.08
CA MET A 1 -35.30 15.48 -17.98
C MET A 1 -34.66 14.13 -18.22
N GLU A 2 -33.57 14.13 -18.96
CA GLU A 2 -32.76 12.93 -19.21
C GLU A 2 -31.94 12.63 -17.97
N ALA A 3 -32.07 11.41 -17.47
CA ALA A 3 -31.28 10.94 -16.35
C ALA A 3 -29.82 10.76 -16.83
N GLU A 4 -28.87 11.51 -16.25
CA GLU A 4 -27.45 11.27 -16.43
C GLU A 4 -27.10 9.87 -15.93
N GLU A 5 -26.82 8.98 -16.87
CA GLU A 5 -26.26 7.66 -16.59
C GLU A 5 -24.88 7.83 -15.92
N LYS A 6 -24.78 7.54 -14.64
CA LYS A 6 -23.50 7.50 -13.93
C LYS A 6 -22.59 6.47 -14.59
N PRO A 7 -21.33 6.81 -14.92
CA PRO A 7 -20.42 5.91 -15.60
C PRO A 7 -20.21 4.65 -14.74
N ASN A 8 -20.52 3.50 -15.33
CA ASN A 8 -20.44 2.19 -14.72
C ASN A 8 -18.98 1.88 -14.36
N LYS A 9 -18.61 1.93 -13.08
CA LYS A 9 -17.28 1.51 -12.62
C LYS A 9 -17.16 0.00 -12.80
N ILE A 10 -16.14 -0.46 -13.52
CA ILE A 10 -15.84 -1.89 -13.59
C ILE A 10 -15.61 -2.43 -12.19
N LYS A 11 -16.24 -3.56 -11.87
CA LYS A 11 -16.14 -4.20 -10.54
C LYS A 11 -14.71 -4.68 -10.21
N ARG A 12 -13.85 -4.89 -11.22
CA ARG A 12 -12.46 -5.35 -11.08
C ARG A 12 -11.62 -4.93 -12.28
N VAL A 13 -10.54 -4.23 -12.04
CA VAL A 13 -9.50 -3.94 -13.05
C VAL A 13 -8.64 -5.19 -13.23
N ARG A 14 -8.44 -5.61 -14.50
CA ARG A 14 -7.62 -6.79 -14.80
C ARG A 14 -6.13 -6.44 -14.79
N PRO A 15 -5.23 -7.41 -14.50
CA PRO A 15 -3.79 -7.21 -14.53
C PRO A 15 -3.28 -6.61 -15.85
N GLU A 16 -3.81 -7.07 -16.98
CA GLU A 16 -3.46 -6.57 -18.31
C GLU A 16 -3.78 -5.07 -18.48
N THR A 17 -4.86 -4.62 -17.85
CA THR A 17 -5.26 -3.20 -17.88
C THR A 17 -4.30 -2.33 -17.08
N LEU A 18 -3.88 -2.80 -15.91
CA LEU A 18 -2.90 -2.11 -15.09
C LEU A 18 -1.55 -2.05 -15.78
N GLU A 19 -1.10 -3.16 -16.38
CA GLU A 19 0.11 -3.22 -17.17
C GLU A 19 0.07 -2.22 -18.34
N PHE A 20 -1.05 -2.16 -19.07
CA PHE A 20 -1.23 -1.19 -20.13
C PHE A 20 -1.13 0.26 -19.63
N ILE A 21 -1.75 0.58 -18.49
CA ILE A 21 -1.72 1.92 -17.91
C ILE A 21 -0.29 2.33 -17.53
N ILE A 22 0.49 1.41 -16.96
CA ILE A 22 1.91 1.64 -16.62
C ILE A 22 2.71 1.96 -17.88
N LEU A 23 2.62 1.10 -18.88
CA LEU A 23 3.32 1.27 -20.15
C LEU A 23 2.87 2.53 -20.90
N TYR A 24 1.57 2.84 -20.88
CA TYR A 24 1.03 4.08 -21.44
C TYR A 24 1.68 5.31 -20.82
N ASN A 25 1.75 5.38 -19.49
CA ASN A 25 2.34 6.52 -18.78
C ASN A 25 3.85 6.68 -19.07
N GLN A 26 4.56 5.57 -19.24
CA GLN A 26 5.98 5.57 -19.58
C GLN A 26 6.24 6.07 -21.01
N LEU A 27 5.36 5.74 -21.95
CA LEU A 27 5.60 5.91 -23.38
C LEU A 27 4.90 7.13 -23.98
N LYS A 28 3.88 7.68 -23.32
CA LYS A 28 3.19 8.88 -23.76
C LYS A 28 4.14 10.08 -23.85
N GLY A 29 4.16 10.75 -25.00
CA GLY A 29 5.08 11.84 -25.30
C GLY A 29 6.50 11.39 -25.71
N ARG A 30 6.80 10.08 -25.66
CA ARG A 30 8.08 9.49 -26.10
C ARG A 30 7.90 8.63 -27.36
N ALA A 31 6.91 7.74 -27.36
CA ALA A 31 6.64 6.81 -28.44
C ALA A 31 5.35 7.14 -29.22
N PHE A 32 4.41 7.83 -28.61
CA PHE A 32 3.18 8.34 -29.23
C PHE A 32 2.74 9.64 -28.56
N ASN A 33 2.07 10.51 -29.34
CA ASN A 33 1.75 11.87 -28.90
C ASN A 33 0.35 12.03 -28.29
N GLY A 34 -0.53 11.04 -28.40
CA GLY A 34 -1.87 11.16 -27.86
C GLY A 34 -2.77 9.94 -28.07
N ASN A 35 -3.94 9.98 -27.42
CA ASN A 35 -4.89 8.87 -27.43
C ASN A 35 -5.48 8.58 -28.81
N ALA A 36 -5.58 9.57 -29.69
CA ALA A 36 -6.11 9.41 -31.05
C ALA A 36 -5.16 8.54 -31.90
N GLN A 37 -3.86 8.84 -31.87
CA GLN A 37 -2.84 8.03 -32.53
C GLN A 37 -2.84 6.61 -31.97
N LEU A 38 -2.80 6.48 -30.66
CA LEU A 38 -2.75 5.18 -29.99
C LEU A 38 -4.00 4.34 -30.28
N ALA A 39 -5.18 4.95 -30.29
CA ALA A 39 -6.42 4.27 -30.64
C ALA A 39 -6.39 3.71 -32.07
N ALA A 40 -5.94 4.50 -33.05
CA ALA A 40 -5.77 4.05 -34.43
C ALA A 40 -4.75 2.90 -34.51
N ASP A 41 -3.62 3.02 -33.82
CA ASP A 41 -2.55 2.04 -33.80
C ASP A 41 -2.94 0.69 -33.21
N LEU A 42 -3.85 0.69 -32.26
CA LEU A 42 -4.35 -0.51 -31.58
C LEU A 42 -5.73 -0.98 -32.09
N GLY A 43 -6.26 -0.34 -33.14
CA GLY A 43 -7.54 -0.70 -33.71
C GLY A 43 -8.73 -0.45 -32.78
N PHE A 44 -8.70 0.60 -31.98
CA PHE A 44 -9.86 1.08 -31.25
C PHE A 44 -10.70 2.04 -32.14
N ASN A 45 -12.01 2.02 -31.95
CA ASN A 45 -12.92 2.85 -32.71
C ASN A 45 -12.82 4.35 -32.38
N SER A 46 -12.27 4.67 -31.19
CA SER A 46 -12.15 6.07 -30.74
C SER A 46 -11.08 6.27 -29.67
N ALA A 47 -10.56 7.49 -29.58
CA ALA A 47 -9.63 7.91 -28.52
C ALA A 47 -10.26 7.83 -27.11
N SER A 48 -11.58 7.90 -27.00
CA SER A 48 -12.29 7.78 -25.71
C SER A 48 -12.12 6.40 -25.11
N SER A 49 -12.02 5.33 -25.89
CA SER A 49 -11.77 3.98 -25.40
C SER A 49 -10.45 3.89 -24.62
N ILE A 50 -9.39 4.53 -25.13
CA ILE A 50 -8.11 4.63 -24.41
C ILE A 50 -8.28 5.39 -23.08
N THR A 51 -9.03 6.49 -23.10
CA THR A 51 -9.29 7.31 -21.92
C THR A 51 -10.06 6.52 -20.84
N GLU A 52 -11.04 5.71 -21.23
CA GLU A 52 -11.81 4.89 -20.29
C GLU A 52 -10.94 3.76 -19.68
N ILE A 53 -10.03 3.18 -20.46
CA ILE A 53 -9.08 2.18 -19.98
C ILE A 53 -8.11 2.83 -18.97
N ILE A 54 -7.53 4.00 -19.30
CA ILE A 54 -6.58 4.71 -18.40
C ILE A 54 -7.25 5.13 -17.09
N LYS A 55 -8.54 5.51 -17.14
CA LYS A 55 -9.33 5.84 -15.94
C LYS A 55 -9.86 4.60 -15.20
N SER A 56 -9.42 3.42 -15.58
CA SER A 56 -9.87 2.13 -15.00
C SER A 56 -11.40 1.96 -15.04
N ARG A 57 -12.04 2.48 -16.06
CA ARG A 57 -13.49 2.33 -16.30
C ARG A 57 -13.80 1.22 -17.30
N GLN A 58 -12.81 0.78 -18.05
CA GLN A 58 -12.89 -0.31 -19.01
C GLN A 58 -11.59 -1.13 -18.93
N ASN A 59 -11.69 -2.46 -19.02
CA ASN A 59 -10.53 -3.31 -19.15
C ASN A 59 -10.04 -3.35 -20.61
N ILE A 60 -8.70 -3.40 -20.79
CA ILE A 60 -8.12 -3.62 -22.12
C ILE A 60 -8.31 -5.08 -22.54
N ASP A 61 -8.47 -5.28 -23.83
CA ASP A 61 -8.40 -6.60 -24.45
C ASP A 61 -6.94 -7.10 -24.43
N PRO A 62 -6.66 -8.32 -23.97
CA PRO A 62 -5.31 -8.89 -23.95
C PRO A 62 -4.60 -8.86 -25.32
N GLU A 63 -5.33 -9.06 -26.42
CA GLU A 63 -4.75 -8.98 -27.77
C GLU A 63 -4.29 -7.56 -28.12
N LYS A 64 -5.02 -6.56 -27.66
CA LYS A 64 -4.62 -5.15 -27.85
C LYS A 64 -3.42 -4.75 -27.00
N LEU A 65 -3.29 -5.31 -25.79
CA LEU A 65 -2.07 -5.15 -24.99
C LEU A 65 -0.88 -5.81 -25.68
N LYS A 66 -1.05 -7.00 -26.25
CA LYS A 66 -0.01 -7.68 -27.01
C LYS A 66 0.44 -6.85 -28.21
N LEU A 67 -0.50 -6.34 -28.99
CA LEU A 67 -0.23 -5.45 -30.13
C LEU A 67 0.49 -4.16 -29.69
N PHE A 68 0.12 -3.61 -28.54
CA PHE A 68 0.80 -2.44 -27.96
C PHE A 68 2.28 -2.75 -27.67
N LYS A 69 2.56 -3.88 -27.03
CA LYS A 69 3.93 -4.33 -26.74
C LYS A 69 4.75 -4.61 -27.99
N GLU A 70 4.14 -5.24 -28.99
CA GLU A 70 4.80 -5.49 -30.29
C GLU A 70 5.16 -4.18 -30.98
N LYS A 71 4.25 -3.21 -31.01
CA LYS A 71 4.45 -1.94 -31.72
C LYS A 71 5.40 -0.98 -31.01
N TYR A 72 5.31 -0.91 -29.70
CA TYR A 72 6.04 0.06 -28.89
C TYR A 72 7.16 -0.55 -28.01
N GLY A 73 7.37 -1.84 -28.09
CA GLY A 73 8.33 -2.58 -27.24
C GLY A 73 9.76 -2.05 -27.31
N ALA A 74 10.18 -1.52 -28.46
CA ALA A 74 11.51 -0.92 -28.64
C ALA A 74 11.72 0.35 -27.79
N TYR A 75 10.65 1.00 -27.36
CA TYR A 75 10.67 2.22 -26.53
C TYR A 75 10.49 1.93 -25.04
N ILE A 76 10.19 0.66 -24.69
CA ILE A 76 10.02 0.26 -23.29
C ILE A 76 11.40 0.19 -22.65
N ASP A 77 11.62 1.00 -21.63
CA ASP A 77 12.80 0.89 -20.79
C ASP A 77 12.66 -0.35 -19.90
N ASN A 78 13.34 -1.42 -20.29
CA ASN A 78 13.27 -2.70 -19.59
C ASN A 78 13.73 -2.62 -18.12
N LYS A 79 14.57 -1.63 -17.76
CA LYS A 79 14.98 -1.41 -16.37
C LYS A 79 13.82 -0.80 -15.57
N VAL A 80 13.19 0.23 -16.10
CA VAL A 80 12.02 0.87 -15.50
C VAL A 80 10.82 -0.08 -15.54
N TYR A 81 10.64 -0.83 -16.62
CA TYR A 81 9.57 -1.82 -16.74
C TYR A 81 9.75 -2.97 -15.74
N LYS A 82 10.97 -3.48 -15.53
CA LYS A 82 11.26 -4.47 -14.49
C LYS A 82 11.05 -3.90 -13.09
N GLU A 83 11.49 -2.67 -12.84
CA GLU A 83 11.27 -1.97 -11.58
C GLU A 83 9.77 -1.79 -11.30
N TYR A 84 8.96 -1.47 -12.33
CA TYR A 84 7.49 -1.43 -12.23
C TYR A 84 6.82 -2.81 -12.29
N SER A 85 7.39 -3.81 -12.94
CA SER A 85 6.85 -5.19 -13.00
C SER A 85 7.31 -6.05 -11.81
N GLU A 86 8.42 -5.74 -11.22
CA GLU A 86 8.91 -6.30 -9.96
C GLU A 86 8.37 -5.51 -8.75
N ASP A 87 8.08 -4.20 -8.89
CA ASP A 87 7.40 -3.36 -7.90
C ASP A 87 5.87 -3.31 -8.15
N THR A 88 5.38 -4.31 -8.43
CA THR A 88 4.13 -4.95 -8.75
C THR A 88 2.91 -4.49 -7.97
N THR A 89 2.43 -3.31 -8.25
CA THR A 89 1.03 -2.97 -7.98
C THR A 89 0.08 -3.94 -8.70
N VAL A 90 0.47 -4.45 -9.87
CA VAL A 90 -0.32 -5.37 -10.71
C VAL A 90 -0.39 -6.78 -10.12
N SER A 91 0.73 -7.32 -9.63
CA SER A 91 0.77 -8.62 -8.95
C SER A 91 0.14 -8.54 -7.56
N ARG A 92 0.33 -7.42 -6.84
CA ARG A 92 -0.24 -7.20 -5.51
C ARG A 92 -1.77 -7.16 -5.51
N VAL A 93 -2.41 -6.56 -6.52
CA VAL A 93 -3.89 -6.53 -6.61
C VAL A 93 -4.47 -7.91 -6.91
N ALA A 94 -3.78 -8.76 -7.68
CA ALA A 94 -4.24 -10.11 -7.99
C ALA A 94 -3.95 -11.10 -6.84
N GLU A 95 -2.81 -10.95 -6.14
CA GLU A 95 -2.32 -11.89 -5.15
C GLU A 95 -2.47 -11.41 -3.70
N GLY A 96 -2.77 -10.12 -3.50
CA GLY A 96 -2.80 -9.48 -2.18
C GLY A 96 -1.40 -9.12 -1.65
N ILE A 97 -1.35 -8.47 -0.47
CA ILE A 97 -0.10 -8.10 0.20
C ILE A 97 0.45 -9.26 1.04
N PRO A 98 1.78 -9.42 1.15
CA PRO A 98 2.37 -10.46 1.98
C PRO A 98 2.07 -10.22 3.46
N MET A 99 1.84 -11.31 4.19
CA MET A 99 1.66 -11.33 5.64
C MET A 99 2.94 -11.88 6.29
N TYR A 100 3.51 -11.12 7.22
CA TYR A 100 4.72 -11.53 7.93
C TYR A 100 4.41 -11.74 9.40
N GLU A 101 4.90 -12.83 9.96
CA GLU A 101 4.84 -13.07 11.41
C GLU A 101 6.13 -12.55 12.08
N ILE A 102 5.97 -11.80 13.17
CA ILE A 102 7.12 -11.37 13.98
C ILE A 102 7.52 -12.53 14.88
N ILE A 103 8.63 -13.18 14.58
CA ILE A 103 9.18 -14.21 15.44
C ILE A 103 9.89 -13.52 16.61
N ALA A 104 9.29 -13.57 17.80
CA ALA A 104 9.96 -13.19 19.03
C ALA A 104 10.89 -14.32 19.43
N THR A 105 12.21 -14.14 19.30
CA THR A 105 13.18 -15.06 19.89
C THR A 105 13.43 -14.69 21.35
N ALA A 106 13.77 -15.68 22.18
CA ALA A 106 14.02 -15.48 23.61
C ALA A 106 15.22 -14.54 23.91
N SER A 107 16.01 -14.18 22.89
CA SER A 107 17.18 -13.30 22.99
C SER A 107 16.99 -11.91 22.37
N GLY A 108 15.80 -11.56 21.91
CA GLY A 108 15.49 -10.28 21.28
C GLY A 108 14.46 -10.46 20.14
N VAL A 109 13.75 -9.39 19.85
CA VAL A 109 12.82 -9.37 18.69
C VAL A 109 13.67 -9.17 17.45
N GLU A 110 14.03 -10.23 16.75
CA GLU A 110 14.58 -10.12 15.40
C GLU A 110 13.45 -9.86 14.43
N VAL A 111 13.35 -8.62 13.98
CA VAL A 111 12.59 -8.33 12.74
C VAL A 111 13.59 -8.48 11.61
N TYR A 112 13.31 -9.42 10.75
CA TYR A 112 14.07 -9.55 9.51
C TYR A 112 14.01 -8.24 8.74
N ASN A 113 15.17 -7.61 8.54
CA ASN A 113 15.30 -6.35 7.79
C ASN A 113 15.12 -6.52 6.30
N ASP A 114 15.03 -7.76 5.82
CA ASP A 114 14.78 -8.08 4.43
C ASP A 114 13.36 -8.64 4.28
N ILE A 115 12.51 -7.84 3.67
CA ILE A 115 11.18 -8.24 3.19
C ILE A 115 11.37 -9.13 1.92
N ASN A 116 12.31 -10.04 1.98
CA ASN A 116 12.43 -11.07 0.97
C ASN A 116 11.47 -12.20 1.35
N ASP A 117 10.69 -12.64 0.41
CA ASP A 117 9.53 -13.55 0.41
C ASP A 117 9.67 -14.88 1.20
N THR A 118 10.79 -15.13 1.82
CA THR A 118 11.15 -16.40 2.47
C THR A 118 10.45 -16.67 3.80
N HIS A 119 9.76 -15.69 4.39
CA HIS A 119 9.12 -15.82 5.72
C HIS A 119 7.67 -15.31 5.74
N SER A 120 7.03 -15.17 4.58
CA SER A 120 5.62 -14.85 4.51
C SER A 120 4.79 -16.04 4.97
N VAL A 121 3.91 -15.81 5.94
CA VAL A 121 2.97 -16.83 6.46
C VAL A 121 1.68 -16.91 5.65
N GLY A 122 1.52 -16.04 4.65
CA GLY A 122 0.36 -15.98 3.80
C GLY A 122 0.23 -14.67 3.05
N ARG A 123 -0.91 -14.46 2.42
CA ARG A 123 -1.23 -13.20 1.73
C ARG A 123 -2.60 -12.70 2.16
N MET A 124 -2.74 -11.38 2.27
CA MET A 124 -3.98 -10.70 2.60
C MET A 124 -4.51 -9.98 1.36
N ASN A 125 -5.76 -10.22 1.02
CA ASN A 125 -6.38 -9.62 -0.16
C ASN A 125 -7.79 -9.12 0.19
N PHE A 126 -7.93 -7.82 0.40
CA PHE A 126 -9.18 -7.13 0.66
C PHE A 126 -9.27 -5.84 -0.18
N PRO A 127 -10.47 -5.38 -0.53
CA PRO A 127 -10.63 -4.08 -1.16
C PRO A 127 -10.12 -2.95 -0.24
N GLY A 128 -9.28 -2.06 -0.78
CA GLY A 128 -8.78 -0.89 -0.06
C GLY A 128 -7.35 -1.01 0.47
N ILE A 129 -6.72 -2.20 0.34
CA ILE A 129 -5.33 -2.41 0.75
C ILE A 129 -4.35 -2.52 -0.43
N GLU A 130 -4.79 -2.20 -1.63
CA GLU A 130 -4.01 -2.34 -2.87
C GLU A 130 -2.74 -1.49 -2.87
N ASP A 131 -2.75 -0.38 -2.12
CA ASP A 131 -1.61 0.53 -1.95
C ASP A 131 -0.76 0.21 -0.71
N CYS A 132 -1.05 -0.89 0.00
CA CYS A 132 -0.28 -1.36 1.14
C CYS A 132 0.88 -2.24 0.70
N ASP A 133 1.94 -2.25 1.51
CA ASP A 133 3.17 -2.97 1.20
C ASP A 133 3.20 -4.37 1.81
N PHE A 134 2.68 -4.51 3.04
CA PHE A 134 2.62 -5.78 3.76
C PHE A 134 1.63 -5.71 4.93
N ALA A 135 1.38 -6.86 5.56
CA ALA A 135 0.61 -6.95 6.80
C ALA A 135 1.41 -7.57 7.93
N LEU A 136 1.22 -7.04 9.15
CA LEU A 136 1.79 -7.55 10.39
C LEU A 136 0.71 -7.82 11.44
N PRO A 137 0.90 -8.79 12.34
CA PRO A 137 0.01 -9.01 13.46
C PRO A 137 0.22 -7.94 14.54
N VAL A 138 -0.83 -7.69 15.31
CA VAL A 138 -0.77 -6.85 16.50
C VAL A 138 -0.51 -7.73 17.72
N TRP A 139 0.50 -7.39 18.49
CA TRP A 139 0.82 -8.02 19.77
C TRP A 139 0.67 -7.00 20.90
N GLY A 140 -0.03 -7.40 21.96
CA GLY A 140 -0.27 -6.57 23.13
C GLY A 140 -1.55 -5.73 23.06
N HIS A 141 -1.73 -4.86 24.05
CA HIS A 141 -2.98 -4.14 24.29
C HIS A 141 -2.81 -2.61 24.29
N SER A 142 -1.63 -2.09 23.96
CA SER A 142 -1.36 -0.65 24.05
C SER A 142 -2.27 0.21 23.15
N MET A 143 -2.79 -0.37 22.07
CA MET A 143 -3.66 0.31 21.11
C MET A 143 -5.13 -0.14 21.19
N TYR A 144 -5.50 -0.89 22.22
CA TYR A 144 -6.90 -1.26 22.46
C TYR A 144 -7.73 0.00 22.80
N PRO A 145 -8.97 0.17 22.32
CA PRO A 145 -9.75 -0.77 21.53
C PRO A 145 -9.55 -0.67 20.01
N TYR A 146 -8.76 0.27 19.52
CA TYR A 146 -8.59 0.50 18.08
C TYR A 146 -7.89 -0.69 17.40
N LEU A 147 -6.76 -1.17 17.95
CA LEU A 147 -6.09 -2.39 17.53
C LEU A 147 -6.19 -3.45 18.63
N GLU A 148 -6.83 -4.56 18.30
CA GLU A 148 -6.95 -5.70 19.22
C GLU A 148 -5.78 -6.66 19.07
N ASN A 149 -5.36 -7.29 20.18
CA ASN A 149 -4.32 -8.31 20.15
C ASN A 149 -4.69 -9.47 19.22
N GLY A 150 -3.79 -9.85 18.32
CA GLY A 150 -3.98 -10.92 17.34
C GLY A 150 -4.69 -10.50 16.06
N CYS A 151 -5.14 -9.25 15.90
CA CYS A 151 -5.58 -8.77 14.60
C CYS A 151 -4.40 -8.58 13.65
N TRP A 152 -4.69 -8.57 12.34
CA TRP A 152 -3.71 -8.27 11.29
C TRP A 152 -3.93 -6.85 10.78
N VAL A 153 -2.85 -6.15 10.50
CA VAL A 153 -2.88 -4.75 10.07
C VAL A 153 -2.17 -4.61 8.73
N ALA A 154 -2.87 -4.05 7.74
CA ALA A 154 -2.29 -3.70 6.46
C ALA A 154 -1.54 -2.37 6.57
N LEU A 155 -0.28 -2.36 6.14
CA LEU A 155 0.68 -1.30 6.36
C LEU A 155 1.22 -0.73 5.04
N LYS A 156 1.30 0.61 5.00
CA LYS A 156 1.95 1.34 3.91
C LYS A 156 3.23 2.00 4.42
N VAL A 157 4.36 1.70 3.80
CA VAL A 157 5.66 2.31 4.14
C VAL A 157 5.67 3.79 3.77
N ILE A 158 6.13 4.64 4.69
CA ILE A 158 6.27 6.09 4.50
C ILE A 158 7.76 6.43 4.45
N ASN A 159 8.33 6.47 3.24
CA ASN A 159 9.76 6.68 3.03
C ASN A 159 10.21 8.12 3.33
N ASP A 160 9.37 9.12 3.03
CA ASP A 160 9.68 10.53 3.24
C ASP A 160 9.43 11.02 4.68
N LYS A 161 9.02 10.09 5.55
CA LYS A 161 8.69 10.35 6.97
C LYS A 161 7.70 11.50 7.19
N LYS A 162 6.83 11.78 6.20
CA LYS A 162 5.71 12.70 6.38
C LYS A 162 4.66 12.06 7.26
N ILE A 163 4.47 12.63 8.42
CA ILE A 163 3.53 12.15 9.43
C ILE A 163 2.26 12.99 9.37
N LEU A 164 1.12 12.32 9.27
CA LEU A 164 -0.20 12.92 9.46
C LEU A 164 -0.56 12.79 10.94
N PRO A 165 -0.60 13.91 11.70
CA PRO A 165 -0.93 13.84 13.12
C PRO A 165 -2.32 13.29 13.35
N GLY A 166 -2.46 12.39 14.32
CA GLY A 166 -3.72 11.73 14.66
C GLY A 166 -3.89 10.35 14.04
N GLU A 167 -3.09 9.98 13.03
CA GLU A 167 -3.12 8.64 12.43
C GLU A 167 -2.31 7.64 13.23
N VAL A 168 -2.63 6.34 13.04
CA VAL A 168 -1.91 5.24 13.68
C VAL A 168 -0.82 4.72 12.77
N TYR A 169 0.35 4.51 13.33
CA TYR A 169 1.54 4.04 12.64
C TYR A 169 2.14 2.82 13.33
N TYR A 170 2.71 1.92 12.55
CA TYR A 170 3.75 1.02 13.00
C TYR A 170 5.08 1.75 12.90
N ILE A 171 5.84 1.77 13.99
CA ILE A 171 7.14 2.43 14.08
C ILE A 171 8.22 1.50 14.60
N GLU A 172 9.41 1.61 14.01
CA GLU A 172 10.64 1.04 14.55
C GLU A 172 11.51 2.18 15.10
N TRP A 173 11.76 2.16 16.41
CA TRP A 173 12.49 3.19 17.11
C TRP A 173 13.46 2.56 18.12
N GLY A 174 14.77 2.79 17.96
CA GLY A 174 15.77 2.06 18.69
C GLY A 174 15.62 0.55 18.47
N ASP A 175 15.43 -0.20 19.54
CA ASP A 175 15.16 -1.64 19.53
C ASP A 175 13.67 -1.96 19.69
N TYR A 176 12.82 -0.94 19.69
CA TYR A 176 11.39 -1.09 19.90
C TYR A 176 10.64 -1.10 18.57
N ARG A 177 9.62 -1.92 18.52
CA ARG A 177 8.65 -2.03 17.45
C ARG A 177 7.27 -1.95 18.05
N MET A 178 6.48 -1.00 17.56
CA MET A 178 5.22 -0.70 18.21
C MET A 178 4.22 -0.05 17.27
N TYR A 179 2.95 -0.23 17.58
CA TYR A 179 1.87 0.59 17.02
C TYR A 179 1.62 1.77 17.97
N LYS A 180 1.53 2.96 17.42
CA LYS A 180 1.24 4.18 18.16
C LYS A 180 0.43 5.15 17.30
N ARG A 181 -0.42 5.93 17.96
CA ARG A 181 -1.00 7.12 17.33
C ARG A 181 0.03 8.24 17.43
N LEU A 182 0.43 8.79 16.31
CA LEU A 182 1.41 9.87 16.29
C LEU A 182 0.69 11.22 16.30
N LEU A 183 0.94 12.01 17.34
CA LEU A 183 0.41 13.36 17.47
C LEU A 183 1.52 14.38 17.21
N ALA A 184 1.16 15.62 16.88
CA ALA A 184 2.13 16.70 16.73
C ALA A 184 2.90 16.92 18.04
N GLY A 185 4.23 16.98 17.94
CA GLY A 185 5.09 17.36 19.05
C GLY A 185 5.09 18.87 19.31
N ALA A 186 5.83 19.29 20.31
CA ALA A 186 6.04 20.72 20.60
C ALA A 186 6.91 21.39 19.52
N ASN A 187 7.81 20.63 18.91
CA ASN A 187 8.71 21.07 17.85
C ASN A 187 8.37 20.34 16.53
N ALA A 188 8.72 20.94 15.39
CA ALA A 188 8.43 20.39 14.06
C ALA A 188 9.17 19.07 13.75
N ASP A 189 10.25 18.80 14.48
CA ASP A 189 11.08 17.58 14.34
C ASP A 189 10.69 16.48 15.35
N GLU A 190 9.61 16.69 16.12
CA GLU A 190 9.15 15.76 17.15
C GLU A 190 7.72 15.30 16.94
N VAL A 191 7.41 14.11 17.42
CA VAL A 191 6.05 13.58 17.53
C VAL A 191 5.83 13.01 18.93
N ILE A 192 4.58 13.02 19.37
CA ILE A 192 4.15 12.32 20.58
C ILE A 192 3.62 10.95 20.15
N ALA A 193 4.26 9.90 20.63
CA ALA A 193 3.81 8.52 20.49
C ALA A 193 2.77 8.21 21.57
N HIS A 194 1.50 8.21 21.18
CA HIS A 194 0.35 8.01 22.03
C HIS A 194 -0.21 6.59 21.89
N SER A 195 -0.61 5.99 23.01
CA SER A 195 -1.32 4.71 23.05
C SER A 195 -2.81 4.96 23.24
N ASP A 196 -3.66 4.30 22.43
CA ASP A 196 -5.12 4.46 22.54
C ASP A 196 -5.67 3.80 23.82
N ASN A 197 -4.95 2.82 24.40
CA ASN A 197 -5.33 2.23 25.69
C ASN A 197 -4.90 3.12 26.86
N THR A 198 -5.84 3.89 27.34
CA THR A 198 -5.70 4.75 28.53
C THR A 198 -6.36 4.18 29.77
N SER A 199 -6.89 2.96 29.71
CA SER A 199 -7.61 2.30 30.81
C SER A 199 -6.71 1.50 31.75
N GLU A 200 -5.57 1.02 31.27
CA GLU A 200 -4.65 0.21 32.08
C GLU A 200 -3.67 1.09 32.88
N MET A 201 -3.64 0.84 34.17
CA MET A 201 -2.82 1.60 35.13
C MET A 201 -1.76 0.70 35.77
N VAL A 202 -0.61 1.30 36.11
CA VAL A 202 0.42 0.71 37.00
C VAL A 202 0.60 1.67 38.17
N GLY A 203 0.07 1.31 39.33
CA GLY A 203 -0.08 2.26 40.44
C GLY A 203 -0.98 3.44 40.00
N ASN A 204 -0.49 4.67 40.15
CA ASN A 204 -1.20 5.89 39.77
C ASN A 204 -0.81 6.43 38.39
N GLN A 205 -0.10 5.66 37.56
CA GLN A 205 0.34 6.09 36.26
C GLN A 205 -0.27 5.23 35.16
N LEU A 206 -0.47 5.84 33.97
CA LEU A 206 -0.85 5.08 32.79
C LEU A 206 0.23 4.05 32.45
N LYS A 207 -0.17 2.79 32.26
CA LYS A 207 0.73 1.73 31.83
C LYS A 207 1.40 2.05 30.48
N TYR A 208 0.64 2.67 29.59
CA TYR A 208 1.07 3.05 28.24
C TYR A 208 1.11 4.58 28.10
N ALA A 209 1.86 5.24 28.99
CA ALA A 209 2.01 6.69 28.96
C ALA A 209 2.56 7.18 27.60
N PRO A 210 2.10 8.32 27.09
CA PRO A 210 2.66 8.91 25.88
C PRO A 210 4.09 9.40 26.11
N PHE A 211 4.90 9.39 25.07
CA PHE A 211 6.27 9.88 25.09
C PHE A 211 6.67 10.55 23.77
N VAL A 212 7.68 11.42 23.84
CA VAL A 212 8.16 12.17 22.68
C VAL A 212 9.22 11.37 21.92
N ILE A 213 9.15 11.39 20.60
CA ILE A 213 10.14 10.79 19.70
C ILE A 213 10.59 11.86 18.70
N LYS A 214 11.89 11.94 18.44
CA LYS A 214 12.41 12.71 17.29
C LYS A 214 12.15 11.94 16.01
N ILE A 215 11.61 12.58 15.00
CA ILE A 215 11.28 11.96 13.71
C ILE A 215 12.52 11.34 13.06
N ALA A 216 13.68 11.97 13.26
CA ALA A 216 14.95 11.45 12.75
C ALA A 216 15.33 10.08 13.31
N ASP A 217 14.94 9.79 14.57
CA ASP A 217 15.27 8.53 15.26
C ASP A 217 14.35 7.36 14.86
N ILE A 218 13.28 7.62 14.12
CA ILE A 218 12.40 6.58 13.59
C ILE A 218 13.11 5.88 12.45
N LYS A 219 13.44 4.61 12.61
CA LYS A 219 14.11 3.77 11.60
C LYS A 219 13.14 3.39 10.47
N LYS A 220 11.93 2.97 10.83
CA LYS A 220 10.86 2.59 9.92
C LYS A 220 9.54 3.18 10.35
N LEU A 221 8.80 3.72 9.38
CA LEU A 221 7.50 4.34 9.58
C LEU A 221 6.50 3.75 8.59
N CYS A 222 5.42 3.16 9.07
CA CYS A 222 4.36 2.62 8.22
C CYS A 222 2.99 3.08 8.72
N LEU A 223 2.20 3.62 7.81
CA LEU A 223 0.82 4.02 8.10
C LEU A 223 -0.08 2.79 8.18
N VAL A 224 -0.91 2.71 9.20
CA VAL A 224 -1.99 1.72 9.30
C VAL A 224 -3.10 2.11 8.35
N LYS A 225 -3.42 1.25 7.39
CA LYS A 225 -4.43 1.49 6.37
C LYS A 225 -5.71 0.72 6.60
N ASP A 226 -5.60 -0.52 7.06
CA ASP A 226 -6.74 -1.38 7.34
C ASP A 226 -6.44 -2.38 8.45
N ILE A 227 -7.51 -2.87 9.11
CA ILE A 227 -7.43 -3.76 10.26
C ILE A 227 -8.31 -4.97 9.99
N HIS A 228 -7.70 -6.14 9.92
CA HIS A 228 -8.41 -7.41 9.79
C HIS A 228 -8.50 -8.11 11.15
N LYS A 229 -9.72 -8.17 11.72
CA LYS A 229 -10.01 -8.89 12.96
C LYS A 229 -10.25 -10.36 12.67
N LYS A 230 -9.56 -11.24 13.38
CA LYS A 230 -9.82 -12.68 13.31
C LYS A 230 -11.13 -12.95 14.06
N HIS A 231 -12.21 -13.27 13.34
CA HIS A 231 -13.40 -13.79 13.99
C HIS A 231 -13.10 -15.21 14.50
N ASN A 232 -12.97 -15.35 15.81
CA ASN A 232 -13.03 -16.67 16.43
C ASN A 232 -14.51 -17.08 16.46
N HIS A 233 -14.85 -18.07 15.64
CA HIS A 233 -16.12 -18.80 15.77
C HIS A 233 -16.05 -19.77 16.93
#